data_a26bda4b5311bb35ddeee852ebcb000e
#
_entry.id   a26bda4b5311bb35ddeee852ebcb000e
#
_cell.length_a   1.000
_cell.length_b   1.000
_cell.length_c   1.000
_cell.angle_alpha   90.00
_cell.angle_beta   90.00
_cell.angle_gamma   90.00
#
_symmetry.space_group_name_H-M   'P 1'
#
loop_
_entity.id
_entity.type
_entity.pdbx_description
1 polymer ?
#
loop_
_entity_poly.entity_id
_entity_poly.type
_entity_poly.pdbx_seq_one_letter_code
_entity_poly.pdbx_strand_id
1 'polypeptide(L)'
;MRGDARVMGGSASAATVEFATATGRARIVSLLEGDDAARWQKAFAGHAKDHRYHRICAETLAGQFDHRYLFLENSTTGEVAMQQVFIVKQDLTGGMTGKLRALLNWPRKFFPRWLTLRMLMLGCSASEGSLDSTAPWAVDALTEALAAFAKHLKVSIVLLKDYPSKYRNALKPLLARGYSRAPSMPACGLALDFASFEEFLAKRVSYSFRKNLRRKFKKLTEHPPLSLEVVPDISGVIDEIHPLYVQTFARSELRFEELTKDFLLRISREMSDCARFFLWRQNGKIVAFALCLIEGDTIHDLNVGLDYAVALDLHLYFVTWRDVVQWALANGLKRYYTAPLNYDPKFHLRMELAPLDLYAWHTSRLINPIFKIALRYLQPVRHDKTIKKFPNFHEL
;
A
#
# COMPACT_ATOMS: atom_id res chain seq x y z
N MET A 1 -29.65 -35.53 3.51
CA MET A 1 -30.58 -34.54 2.94
C MET A 1 -29.79 -33.30 2.57
N ARG A 2 -29.68 -33.04 1.29
CA ARG A 2 -28.96 -31.90 0.72
C ARG A 2 -29.87 -30.67 0.79
N GLY A 3 -29.41 -29.59 1.40
CA GLY A 3 -30.08 -28.30 1.40
C GLY A 3 -29.36 -27.35 0.45
N ASP A 4 -29.93 -27.08 -0.70
CA ASP A 4 -29.48 -26.16 -1.73
C ASP A 4 -29.52 -24.73 -1.20
N ALA A 5 -28.34 -24.08 -1.10
CA ALA A 5 -28.22 -22.64 -0.94
C ALA A 5 -28.37 -21.99 -2.33
N ARG A 6 -29.56 -21.50 -2.63
CA ARG A 6 -29.83 -20.64 -3.79
C ARG A 6 -29.07 -19.30 -3.59
N VAL A 7 -28.07 -19.10 -4.41
CA VAL A 7 -27.50 -17.78 -4.65
C VAL A 7 -28.53 -16.99 -5.47
N MET A 8 -29.22 -16.07 -4.83
CA MET A 8 -30.06 -15.09 -5.51
C MET A 8 -29.11 -14.02 -6.12
N GLY A 9 -28.90 -14.12 -7.43
CA GLY A 9 -28.30 -13.06 -8.22
C GLY A 9 -29.25 -11.87 -8.31
N GLY A 10 -29.09 -10.93 -7.39
CA GLY A 10 -29.67 -9.60 -7.52
C GLY A 10 -28.68 -8.71 -8.26
N SER A 11 -29.04 -8.22 -9.43
CA SER A 11 -28.40 -7.13 -10.13
C SER A 11 -28.29 -5.96 -9.14
N ALA A 12 -27.07 -5.69 -8.63
CA ALA A 12 -26.82 -4.51 -7.83
C ALA A 12 -26.87 -3.29 -8.77
N SER A 13 -28.01 -2.61 -8.77
CA SER A 13 -28.14 -1.26 -9.32
C SER A 13 -26.96 -0.45 -8.80
N ALA A 14 -26.21 0.22 -9.69
CA ALA A 14 -25.09 1.08 -9.35
C ALA A 14 -25.58 2.17 -8.38
N ALA A 15 -25.35 1.97 -7.08
CA ALA A 15 -25.84 2.88 -6.05
C ALA A 15 -24.99 4.16 -6.12
N THR A 16 -25.54 5.20 -6.70
CA THR A 16 -24.96 6.55 -6.67
C THR A 16 -25.48 7.28 -5.45
N VAL A 17 -24.57 7.95 -4.71
CA VAL A 17 -24.91 8.80 -3.58
C VAL A 17 -24.32 10.18 -3.85
N GLU A 18 -25.12 11.24 -3.70
CA GLU A 18 -24.71 12.62 -3.94
C GLU A 18 -24.81 13.46 -2.67
N PHE A 19 -23.89 14.39 -2.52
CA PHE A 19 -23.85 15.35 -1.42
C PHE A 19 -23.51 16.75 -1.98
N ALA A 20 -24.16 17.79 -1.45
CA ALA A 20 -23.73 19.16 -1.68
C ALA A 20 -22.43 19.42 -0.89
N THR A 21 -21.52 20.20 -1.48
CA THR A 21 -20.33 20.74 -0.84
C THR A 21 -20.31 22.26 -0.96
N ALA A 22 -19.50 22.95 -0.19
CA ALA A 22 -19.41 24.41 -0.24
C ALA A 22 -19.01 24.95 -1.63
N THR A 23 -18.26 24.17 -2.40
CA THR A 23 -17.77 24.54 -3.74
C THR A 23 -18.55 23.91 -4.89
N GLY A 24 -19.51 23.04 -4.59
CA GLY A 24 -20.28 22.36 -5.63
C GLY A 24 -20.93 21.07 -5.13
N ARG A 25 -20.56 19.92 -5.70
CA ARG A 25 -21.13 18.62 -5.31
C ARG A 25 -20.07 17.53 -5.25
N ALA A 26 -20.37 16.52 -4.44
CA ALA A 26 -19.63 15.26 -4.37
C ALA A 26 -20.56 14.12 -4.75
N ARG A 27 -20.10 13.25 -5.63
CA ARG A 27 -20.83 12.07 -6.09
C ARG A 27 -19.99 10.81 -5.88
N ILE A 28 -20.59 9.79 -5.28
CA ILE A 28 -19.92 8.52 -4.97
C ILE A 28 -20.66 7.40 -5.71
N VAL A 29 -19.91 6.66 -6.53
CA VAL A 29 -20.44 5.55 -7.32
C VAL A 29 -19.75 4.25 -6.97
N SER A 30 -20.45 3.13 -7.08
CA SER A 30 -19.91 1.80 -6.83
C SER A 30 -19.27 1.18 -8.08
N LEU A 31 -19.64 1.66 -9.26
CA LEU A 31 -19.19 1.14 -10.55
C LEU A 31 -18.90 2.30 -11.48
N LEU A 32 -17.86 2.16 -12.30
CA LEU A 32 -17.50 3.13 -13.34
C LEU A 32 -18.14 2.73 -14.66
N GLU A 33 -19.12 3.52 -15.12
CA GLU A 33 -19.82 3.32 -16.38
C GLU A 33 -19.92 4.63 -17.15
N GLY A 34 -20.06 4.56 -18.48
CA GLY A 34 -20.28 5.72 -19.32
C GLY A 34 -19.28 6.85 -19.10
N ASP A 35 -19.79 8.06 -18.87
CA ASP A 35 -18.98 9.27 -18.66
C ASP A 35 -18.07 9.18 -17.42
N ASP A 36 -18.47 8.44 -16.39
CA ASP A 36 -17.67 8.28 -15.19
C ASP A 36 -16.41 7.45 -15.47
N ALA A 37 -16.52 6.42 -16.27
CA ALA A 37 -15.38 5.63 -16.71
C ALA A 37 -14.41 6.48 -17.55
N ALA A 38 -14.94 7.31 -18.46
CA ALA A 38 -14.13 8.21 -19.28
C ALA A 38 -13.43 9.31 -18.44
N ARG A 39 -14.11 9.85 -17.42
CA ARG A 39 -13.50 10.82 -16.48
C ARG A 39 -12.43 10.17 -15.63
N TRP A 40 -12.68 8.94 -15.12
CA TRP A 40 -11.74 8.21 -14.28
C TRP A 40 -10.41 7.92 -14.96
N GLN A 41 -10.38 7.77 -16.29
CA GLN A 41 -9.14 7.58 -17.05
C GLN A 41 -8.12 8.72 -16.89
N LYS A 42 -8.55 9.88 -16.40
CA LYS A 42 -7.68 11.04 -16.13
C LYS A 42 -7.23 11.11 -14.67
N ALA A 43 -7.79 10.25 -13.80
CA ALA A 43 -7.46 10.28 -12.39
C ALA A 43 -6.02 9.84 -12.13
N PHE A 44 -5.35 10.52 -11.23
CA PHE A 44 -3.96 10.25 -10.83
C PHE A 44 -2.96 10.27 -11.99
N ALA A 45 -3.22 11.13 -13.00
CA ALA A 45 -2.32 11.28 -14.14
C ALA A 45 -0.89 11.62 -13.68
N GLY A 46 0.12 10.97 -14.29
CA GLY A 46 1.52 11.17 -13.93
C GLY A 46 2.02 10.34 -12.75
N HIS A 47 1.16 9.55 -12.10
CA HIS A 47 1.57 8.59 -11.10
C HIS A 47 1.69 7.18 -11.68
N ALA A 48 2.69 6.40 -11.24
CA ALA A 48 2.78 4.99 -11.63
C ALA A 48 1.54 4.19 -11.16
N LYS A 49 0.93 4.60 -10.06
CA LYS A 49 -0.34 4.07 -9.55
C LYS A 49 -1.49 4.96 -9.99
N ASP A 50 -1.72 5.02 -11.30
CA ASP A 50 -2.76 5.80 -11.93
C ASP A 50 -4.15 5.16 -11.81
N HIS A 51 -5.10 5.68 -12.58
CA HIS A 51 -6.48 5.19 -12.63
C HIS A 51 -6.60 3.68 -12.85
N ARG A 52 -5.66 3.04 -13.59
CA ARG A 52 -5.63 1.59 -13.86
C ARG A 52 -5.34 0.82 -12.58
N TYR A 53 -4.32 1.23 -11.82
CA TYR A 53 -3.96 0.58 -10.56
C TYR A 53 -5.13 0.58 -9.57
N HIS A 54 -5.78 1.73 -9.40
CA HIS A 54 -6.94 1.88 -8.52
C HIS A 54 -8.13 1.02 -8.96
N ARG A 55 -8.38 0.92 -10.28
CA ARG A 55 -9.42 0.05 -10.83
C ARG A 55 -9.10 -1.42 -10.61
N ILE A 56 -7.87 -1.84 -10.87
CA ILE A 56 -7.42 -3.21 -10.63
C ILE A 56 -7.60 -3.58 -9.15
N CYS A 57 -7.21 -2.71 -8.21
CA CYS A 57 -7.48 -2.92 -6.79
C CYS A 57 -8.96 -3.11 -6.50
N ALA A 58 -9.83 -2.25 -7.05
CA ALA A 58 -11.26 -2.30 -6.80
C ALA A 58 -11.90 -3.60 -7.29
N GLU A 59 -11.49 -4.08 -8.45
CA GLU A 59 -12.10 -5.24 -9.10
C GLU A 59 -11.52 -6.57 -8.57
N THR A 60 -10.21 -6.62 -8.30
CA THR A 60 -9.54 -7.87 -7.89
C THR A 60 -9.52 -8.11 -6.38
N LEU A 61 -9.70 -7.06 -5.58
CA LEU A 61 -9.73 -7.14 -4.11
C LEU A 61 -11.14 -6.91 -3.52
N ALA A 62 -12.18 -6.99 -4.35
CA ALA A 62 -13.58 -6.78 -3.94
C ALA A 62 -14.05 -7.71 -2.82
N GLY A 63 -13.44 -8.90 -2.68
CA GLY A 63 -13.72 -9.83 -1.57
C GLY A 63 -13.23 -9.33 -0.21
N GLN A 64 -12.28 -8.40 -0.18
CA GLN A 64 -11.66 -7.87 1.04
C GLN A 64 -12.14 -6.45 1.35
N PHE A 65 -12.39 -5.64 0.32
CA PHE A 65 -12.72 -4.22 0.42
C PHE A 65 -13.93 -3.87 -0.45
N ASP A 66 -14.79 -3.01 0.07
CA ASP A 66 -15.90 -2.44 -0.69
C ASP A 66 -15.47 -1.07 -1.25
N HIS A 67 -14.92 -1.08 -2.48
CA HIS A 67 -14.40 0.11 -3.14
C HIS A 67 -15.51 0.98 -3.73
N ARG A 68 -15.27 2.31 -3.72
CA ARG A 68 -16.13 3.32 -4.31
C ARG A 68 -15.28 4.39 -4.99
N TYR A 69 -15.84 5.06 -5.97
CA TYR A 69 -15.23 6.14 -6.70
C TYR A 69 -15.93 7.45 -6.33
N LEU A 70 -15.15 8.39 -5.84
CA LEU A 70 -15.60 9.72 -5.43
C LEU A 70 -15.23 10.73 -6.50
N PHE A 71 -16.22 11.46 -7.01
CA PHE A 71 -16.08 12.60 -7.90
C PHE A 71 -16.45 13.87 -7.14
N LEU A 72 -15.54 14.85 -7.15
CA LEU A 72 -15.72 16.17 -6.57
C LEU A 72 -15.81 17.16 -7.71
N GLU A 73 -16.88 17.91 -7.80
CA GLU A 73 -17.12 18.88 -8.87
C GLU A 73 -17.21 20.28 -8.28
N ASN A 74 -16.43 21.21 -8.83
CA ASN A 74 -16.50 22.63 -8.50
C ASN A 74 -17.49 23.30 -9.43
N SER A 75 -18.62 23.78 -8.91
CA SER A 75 -19.68 24.40 -9.71
C SER A 75 -19.29 25.76 -10.30
N THR A 76 -18.25 26.41 -9.75
CA THR A 76 -17.80 27.73 -10.24
C THR A 76 -16.80 27.60 -11.38
N THR A 77 -15.84 26.66 -11.27
CA THR A 77 -14.76 26.48 -12.26
C THR A 77 -15.01 25.35 -13.25
N GLY A 78 -15.95 24.46 -12.96
CA GLY A 78 -16.18 23.24 -13.74
C GLY A 78 -15.09 22.17 -13.57
N GLU A 79 -14.11 22.39 -12.69
CA GLU A 79 -13.06 21.43 -12.40
C GLU A 79 -13.61 20.20 -11.69
N VAL A 80 -12.98 19.05 -11.95
CA VAL A 80 -13.32 17.78 -11.31
C VAL A 80 -12.05 17.19 -10.67
N ALA A 81 -12.16 16.76 -9.42
CA ALA A 81 -11.15 15.96 -8.74
C ALA A 81 -11.74 14.61 -8.38
N MET A 82 -10.93 13.57 -8.46
CA MET A 82 -11.37 12.19 -8.27
C MET A 82 -10.58 11.52 -7.16
N GLN A 83 -11.24 10.61 -6.44
CA GLN A 83 -10.57 9.90 -5.36
C GLN A 83 -11.16 8.49 -5.18
N GLN A 84 -10.32 7.52 -4.83
CA GLN A 84 -10.82 6.22 -4.42
C GLN A 84 -11.05 6.20 -2.90
N VAL A 85 -12.21 5.69 -2.51
CA VAL A 85 -12.54 5.37 -1.12
C VAL A 85 -12.92 3.91 -1.01
N PHE A 86 -12.74 3.30 0.14
CA PHE A 86 -13.16 1.93 0.36
C PHE A 86 -13.63 1.72 1.80
N ILE A 87 -14.54 0.78 1.97
CA ILE A 87 -15.05 0.39 3.26
C ILE A 87 -14.43 -0.95 3.64
N VAL A 88 -13.88 -1.03 4.84
CA VAL A 88 -13.29 -2.25 5.38
C VAL A 88 -13.89 -2.58 6.74
N LYS A 89 -14.01 -3.86 7.03
CA LYS A 89 -14.32 -4.38 8.37
C LYS A 89 -13.02 -4.84 9.00
N GLN A 90 -12.50 -4.04 9.93
CA GLN A 90 -11.23 -4.34 10.59
C GLN A 90 -11.46 -4.93 11.98
N ASP A 91 -10.83 -6.06 12.24
CA ASP A 91 -10.72 -6.62 13.58
C ASP A 91 -9.62 -5.91 14.35
N LEU A 92 -9.98 -5.12 15.36
CA LEU A 92 -9.02 -4.37 16.17
C LEU A 92 -8.11 -5.27 17.00
N THR A 93 -8.44 -6.56 17.16
CA THR A 93 -7.60 -7.52 17.88
C THR A 93 -6.64 -8.29 16.98
N GLY A 94 -6.69 -8.07 15.66
CA GLY A 94 -5.93 -8.80 14.67
C GLY A 94 -4.42 -8.70 14.83
N GLY A 95 -3.91 -7.55 15.30
CA GLY A 95 -2.48 -7.33 15.59
C GLY A 95 -2.05 -7.64 17.02
N MET A 96 -2.97 -8.07 17.90
CA MET A 96 -2.67 -8.34 19.29
C MET A 96 -2.35 -9.82 19.51
N THR A 97 -1.47 -10.11 20.46
CA THR A 97 -1.06 -11.47 20.82
C THR A 97 -1.23 -11.73 22.33
N GLY A 98 -1.22 -13.00 22.72
CA GLY A 98 -1.17 -13.42 24.14
C GLY A 98 -2.46 -13.17 24.94
N LYS A 99 -2.29 -12.98 26.27
CA LYS A 99 -3.39 -12.88 27.23
C LYS A 99 -4.32 -11.69 26.98
N LEU A 100 -3.77 -10.56 26.49
CA LEU A 100 -4.57 -9.36 26.18
C LEU A 100 -5.56 -9.64 25.06
N ARG A 101 -5.14 -10.33 23.99
CA ARG A 101 -6.05 -10.75 22.91
C ARG A 101 -7.14 -11.68 23.40
N ALA A 102 -6.79 -12.64 24.25
CA ALA A 102 -7.77 -13.57 24.82
C ALA A 102 -8.82 -12.84 25.68
N LEU A 103 -8.38 -11.88 26.53
CA LEU A 103 -9.25 -11.07 27.37
C LEU A 103 -10.20 -10.20 26.52
N LEU A 104 -9.66 -9.51 25.52
CA LEU A 104 -10.45 -8.64 24.63
C LEU A 104 -11.40 -9.41 23.72
N ASN A 105 -11.08 -10.66 23.39
CA ASN A 105 -11.95 -11.52 22.59
C ASN A 105 -12.98 -12.30 23.40
N TRP A 106 -12.87 -12.34 24.75
CA TRP A 106 -13.83 -13.06 25.58
C TRP A 106 -15.29 -12.60 25.35
N PRO A 107 -15.62 -11.29 25.22
CA PRO A 107 -16.98 -10.84 24.94
C PRO A 107 -17.55 -11.29 23.59
N ARG A 108 -16.70 -11.74 22.63
CA ARG A 108 -17.14 -12.24 21.32
C ARG A 108 -18.01 -13.51 21.41
N LYS A 109 -17.91 -14.24 22.52
CA LYS A 109 -18.81 -15.38 22.78
C LYS A 109 -20.28 -14.96 22.83
N PHE A 110 -20.53 -13.72 23.28
CA PHE A 110 -21.87 -13.14 23.41
C PHE A 110 -22.16 -12.10 22.30
N PHE A 111 -21.13 -11.42 21.83
CA PHE A 111 -21.19 -10.36 20.82
C PHE A 111 -20.19 -10.65 19.70
N PRO A 112 -20.55 -11.44 18.67
CA PRO A 112 -19.60 -11.88 17.62
C PRO A 112 -18.88 -10.74 16.88
N ARG A 113 -19.50 -9.54 16.85
CA ARG A 113 -18.94 -8.33 16.20
C ARG A 113 -18.18 -7.43 17.15
N TRP A 114 -17.93 -7.85 18.39
CA TRP A 114 -17.16 -7.08 19.38
C TRP A 114 -15.76 -6.75 18.85
N LEU A 115 -15.38 -5.48 18.90
CA LEU A 115 -14.11 -4.95 18.36
C LEU A 115 -13.89 -5.17 16.87
N THR A 116 -14.94 -5.50 16.09
CA THR A 116 -14.90 -5.42 14.63
C THR A 116 -15.50 -4.08 14.22
N LEU A 117 -14.68 -3.17 13.71
CA LEU A 117 -15.12 -1.86 13.27
C LEU A 117 -15.25 -1.82 11.76
N ARG A 118 -16.35 -1.24 11.30
CA ARG A 118 -16.52 -0.83 9.91
C ARG A 118 -15.97 0.57 9.76
N MET A 119 -14.97 0.75 8.90
CA MET A 119 -14.29 2.02 8.70
C MET A 119 -14.41 2.46 7.25
N LEU A 120 -14.52 3.77 7.03
CA LEU A 120 -14.36 4.39 5.73
C LEU A 120 -12.90 4.80 5.57
N MET A 121 -12.24 4.28 4.56
CA MET A 121 -10.86 4.62 4.25
C MET A 121 -10.74 5.36 2.93
N LEU A 122 -9.84 6.31 2.87
CA LEU A 122 -9.42 7.04 1.68
C LEU A 122 -7.99 6.65 1.34
N GLY A 123 -7.70 6.49 0.05
CA GLY A 123 -6.39 6.13 -0.48
C GLY A 123 -6.44 4.83 -1.24
N CYS A 124 -5.31 4.17 -1.37
CA CYS A 124 -5.20 2.89 -2.05
C CYS A 124 -5.26 1.72 -1.06
N SER A 125 -6.03 0.68 -1.39
CA SER A 125 -6.12 -0.52 -0.55
C SER A 125 -4.84 -1.35 -0.58
N ALA A 126 -4.11 -1.36 -1.69
CA ALA A 126 -2.90 -2.16 -1.89
C ALA A 126 -1.61 -1.33 -2.02
N SER A 127 -1.61 -0.11 -1.48
CA SER A 127 -0.43 0.78 -1.55
C SER A 127 -0.59 1.99 -0.64
N GLU A 128 0.37 2.93 -0.70
CA GLU A 128 0.25 4.26 -0.12
C GLU A 128 -0.85 5.08 -0.80
N GLY A 129 -1.42 6.03 -0.06
CA GLY A 129 -2.44 6.95 -0.54
C GLY A 129 -1.85 8.03 -1.45
N SER A 130 -2.66 8.51 -2.39
CA SER A 130 -2.36 9.67 -3.21
C SER A 130 -3.58 10.57 -3.33
N LEU A 131 -3.36 11.86 -3.61
CA LEU A 131 -4.41 12.79 -3.98
C LEU A 131 -4.37 12.99 -5.49
N ASP A 132 -5.52 12.90 -6.14
CA ASP A 132 -5.69 13.27 -7.54
C ASP A 132 -5.50 14.78 -7.73
N SER A 133 -6.00 15.56 -6.78
CA SER A 133 -5.83 17.02 -6.76
C SER A 133 -5.45 17.50 -5.36
N THR A 134 -4.49 18.43 -5.30
CA THR A 134 -4.09 19.16 -4.08
C THR A 134 -4.68 20.57 -4.03
N ALA A 135 -5.55 20.94 -4.98
CA ALA A 135 -6.23 22.22 -4.99
C ALA A 135 -7.05 22.42 -3.70
N PRO A 136 -7.02 23.61 -3.07
CA PRO A 136 -7.73 23.84 -1.81
C PRO A 136 -9.21 23.49 -1.86
N TRP A 137 -9.91 23.86 -2.95
CA TRP A 137 -11.32 23.53 -3.12
C TRP A 137 -11.57 22.01 -3.12
N ALA A 138 -10.69 21.23 -3.74
CA ALA A 138 -10.84 19.78 -3.83
C ALA A 138 -10.64 19.11 -2.46
N VAL A 139 -9.68 19.58 -1.66
CA VAL A 139 -9.44 19.08 -0.30
C VAL A 139 -10.57 19.44 0.65
N ASP A 140 -11.14 20.65 0.53
CA ASP A 140 -12.30 21.05 1.32
C ASP A 140 -13.54 20.22 0.95
N ALA A 141 -13.86 20.11 -0.34
CA ALA A 141 -14.96 19.27 -0.84
C ALA A 141 -14.78 17.80 -0.44
N LEU A 142 -13.54 17.26 -0.52
CA LEU A 142 -13.21 15.91 -0.07
C LEU A 142 -13.56 15.71 1.41
N THR A 143 -13.17 16.66 2.25
CA THR A 143 -13.41 16.57 3.70
C THR A 143 -14.90 16.58 4.02
N GLU A 144 -15.69 17.41 3.32
CA GLU A 144 -17.15 17.48 3.45
C GLU A 144 -17.81 16.19 2.95
N ALA A 145 -17.39 15.69 1.80
CA ALA A 145 -17.90 14.45 1.22
C ALA A 145 -17.64 13.24 2.12
N LEU A 146 -16.43 13.13 2.70
CA LEU A 146 -16.10 12.06 3.63
C LEU A 146 -16.97 12.08 4.89
N ALA A 147 -17.24 13.27 5.44
CA ALA A 147 -18.11 13.43 6.62
C ALA A 147 -19.56 13.05 6.30
N ALA A 148 -20.09 13.49 5.16
CA ALA A 148 -21.44 13.15 4.71
C ALA A 148 -21.57 11.65 4.41
N PHE A 149 -20.59 11.08 3.72
CA PHE A 149 -20.60 9.65 3.38
C PHE A 149 -20.44 8.75 4.61
N ALA A 150 -19.59 9.12 5.56
CA ALA A 150 -19.45 8.41 6.82
C ALA A 150 -20.78 8.37 7.60
N LYS A 151 -21.53 9.48 7.62
CA LYS A 151 -22.86 9.56 8.21
C LYS A 151 -23.85 8.67 7.46
N HIS A 152 -23.87 8.73 6.12
CA HIS A 152 -24.73 7.88 5.27
C HIS A 152 -24.47 6.38 5.54
N LEU A 153 -23.21 5.97 5.59
CA LEU A 153 -22.80 4.58 5.85
C LEU A 153 -22.93 4.16 7.31
N LYS A 154 -23.21 5.11 8.23
CA LYS A 154 -23.22 4.91 9.71
C LYS A 154 -21.90 4.31 10.21
N VAL A 155 -20.76 4.74 9.66
CA VAL A 155 -19.43 4.35 10.13
C VAL A 155 -18.94 5.32 11.18
N SER A 156 -18.15 4.81 12.15
CA SER A 156 -17.64 5.60 13.27
C SER A 156 -16.24 6.16 13.02
N ILE A 157 -15.46 5.57 12.12
CA ILE A 157 -14.08 5.95 11.86
C ILE A 157 -13.89 6.24 10.38
N VAL A 158 -13.25 7.38 10.09
CA VAL A 158 -12.75 7.76 8.77
C VAL A 158 -11.24 7.84 8.87
N LEU A 159 -10.54 7.20 7.93
CA LEU A 159 -9.09 7.11 7.91
C LEU A 159 -8.54 7.40 6.52
N LEU A 160 -7.63 8.37 6.41
CA LEU A 160 -6.77 8.50 5.23
C LEU A 160 -5.54 7.62 5.48
N LYS A 161 -5.32 6.62 4.61
CA LYS A 161 -4.32 5.57 4.81
C LYS A 161 -3.03 5.90 4.09
N ASP A 162 -1.92 5.97 4.83
CA ASP A 162 -0.53 5.96 4.33
C ASP A 162 -0.23 7.05 3.29
N TYR A 163 -0.60 8.31 3.60
CA TYR A 163 -0.32 9.43 2.72
C TYR A 163 1.13 9.90 2.86
N PRO A 164 1.91 9.99 1.75
CA PRO A 164 3.25 10.55 1.76
C PRO A 164 3.30 11.96 2.34
N SER A 165 4.38 12.27 3.06
CA SER A 165 4.58 13.56 3.76
C SER A 165 4.48 14.79 2.84
N LYS A 166 4.69 14.62 1.53
CA LYS A 166 4.48 15.69 0.52
C LYS A 166 3.06 16.27 0.53
N TYR A 167 2.06 15.50 1.02
CA TYR A 167 0.67 15.94 1.11
C TYR A 167 0.32 16.65 2.42
N ARG A 168 1.25 16.77 3.40
CA ARG A 168 0.98 17.38 4.72
C ARG A 168 0.38 18.77 4.61
N ASN A 169 0.91 19.61 3.72
CA ASN A 169 0.39 20.97 3.53
C ASN A 169 -1.02 20.98 2.94
N ALA A 170 -1.27 20.17 1.91
CA ALA A 170 -2.60 20.05 1.30
C ALA A 170 -3.64 19.48 2.29
N LEU A 171 -3.25 18.51 3.12
CA LEU A 171 -4.15 17.86 4.09
C LEU A 171 -4.26 18.59 5.45
N LYS A 172 -3.57 19.74 5.63
CA LYS A 172 -3.66 20.53 6.86
C LYS A 172 -5.09 20.93 7.24
N PRO A 173 -6.02 21.28 6.32
CA PRO A 173 -7.40 21.60 6.65
C PRO A 173 -8.16 20.51 7.39
N LEU A 174 -7.80 19.21 7.20
CA LEU A 174 -8.42 18.10 7.91
C LEU A 174 -8.26 18.22 9.43
N LEU A 175 -7.11 18.74 9.90
CA LEU A 175 -6.83 18.90 11.33
C LEU A 175 -7.81 19.86 11.98
N ALA A 176 -8.15 20.96 11.31
CA ALA A 176 -9.14 21.92 11.77
C ALA A 176 -10.55 21.31 11.81
N ARG A 177 -10.84 20.32 10.98
CA ARG A 177 -12.12 19.59 10.96
C ARG A 177 -12.15 18.36 11.88
N GLY A 178 -11.17 18.23 12.78
CA GLY A 178 -11.19 17.26 13.86
C GLY A 178 -10.39 15.98 13.60
N TYR A 179 -9.75 15.82 12.46
CA TYR A 179 -8.82 14.71 12.21
C TYR A 179 -7.57 14.84 13.10
N SER A 180 -6.91 13.72 13.31
CA SER A 180 -5.58 13.66 13.93
C SER A 180 -4.61 13.01 12.96
N ARG A 181 -3.47 13.65 12.74
CA ARG A 181 -2.35 13.04 12.03
C ARG A 181 -1.55 12.15 12.99
N ALA A 182 -1.17 10.98 12.52
CA ALA A 182 -0.23 10.09 13.18
C ALA A 182 0.73 9.51 12.13
N PRO A 183 2.02 9.31 12.46
CA PRO A 183 2.92 8.57 11.60
C PRO A 183 2.41 7.15 11.36
N SER A 184 2.37 6.74 10.08
CA SER A 184 2.24 5.34 9.68
C SER A 184 3.60 4.68 9.60
N MET A 185 3.63 3.38 9.32
CA MET A 185 4.87 2.67 9.03
C MET A 185 5.50 3.28 7.76
N PRO A 186 6.69 3.90 7.86
CA PRO A 186 7.27 4.61 6.73
C PRO A 186 7.77 3.64 5.65
N ALA A 187 7.66 4.04 4.40
CA ALA A 187 8.42 3.41 3.33
C ALA A 187 9.92 3.73 3.46
N CYS A 188 10.76 3.20 2.57
CA CYS A 188 12.18 3.52 2.54
C CYS A 188 12.63 3.85 1.12
N GLY A 189 13.51 4.83 0.99
CA GLY A 189 14.11 5.26 -0.27
C GLY A 189 15.63 5.17 -0.27
N LEU A 190 16.21 5.08 -1.45
CA LEU A 190 17.64 5.15 -1.69
C LEU A 190 17.88 5.99 -2.94
N ALA A 191 18.68 7.05 -2.80
CA ALA A 191 19.19 7.77 -3.95
C ALA A 191 20.21 6.90 -4.70
N LEU A 192 20.05 6.80 -6.02
CA LEU A 192 20.94 6.04 -6.92
C LEU A 192 21.95 7.02 -7.57
N ASP A 193 22.72 7.73 -6.74
CA ASP A 193 23.69 8.75 -7.10
C ASP A 193 25.12 8.21 -7.23
N PHE A 194 25.27 6.97 -7.67
CA PHE A 194 26.54 6.27 -7.86
C PHE A 194 26.55 5.55 -9.22
N ALA A 195 27.76 5.40 -9.77
CA ALA A 195 27.94 4.81 -11.09
C ALA A 195 27.78 3.28 -11.09
N SER A 196 27.95 2.62 -9.93
CA SER A 196 27.81 1.17 -9.82
C SER A 196 27.40 0.74 -8.42
N PHE A 197 26.90 -0.49 -8.33
CA PHE A 197 26.57 -1.10 -7.05
C PHE A 197 27.80 -1.26 -6.13
N GLU A 198 28.97 -1.52 -6.70
CA GLU A 198 30.23 -1.61 -5.95
C GLU A 198 30.63 -0.25 -5.36
N GLU A 199 30.43 0.82 -6.12
CA GLU A 199 30.65 2.20 -5.62
C GLU A 199 29.69 2.52 -4.48
N PHE A 200 28.42 2.17 -4.60
CA PHE A 200 27.46 2.28 -3.50
C PHE A 200 27.95 1.56 -2.25
N LEU A 201 28.32 0.29 -2.38
CA LEU A 201 28.85 -0.47 -1.26
C LEU A 201 30.09 0.19 -0.62
N ALA A 202 30.99 0.73 -1.45
CA ALA A 202 32.20 1.37 -0.98
C ALA A 202 31.95 2.69 -0.22
N LYS A 203 31.06 3.53 -0.76
CA LYS A 203 30.82 4.89 -0.27
C LYS A 203 29.77 4.97 0.87
N ARG A 204 28.72 4.15 0.82
CA ARG A 204 27.56 4.28 1.72
C ARG A 204 27.52 3.21 2.80
N VAL A 205 27.92 1.97 2.50
CA VAL A 205 27.73 0.84 3.40
C VAL A 205 28.94 0.66 4.34
N SER A 206 28.69 0.42 5.63
CA SER A 206 29.78 0.20 6.61
C SER A 206 30.64 -1.01 6.23
N TYR A 207 31.93 -0.97 6.60
CA TYR A 207 32.89 -2.03 6.29
C TYR A 207 32.40 -3.42 6.76
N SER A 208 31.90 -3.51 7.99
CA SER A 208 31.43 -4.76 8.58
C SER A 208 30.23 -5.35 7.81
N PHE A 209 29.25 -4.49 7.46
CA PHE A 209 28.07 -4.94 6.72
C PHE A 209 28.42 -5.28 5.26
N ARG A 210 29.29 -4.53 4.62
CA ARG A 210 29.83 -4.82 3.29
C ARG A 210 30.55 -6.16 3.25
N LYS A 211 31.38 -6.47 4.26
CA LYS A 211 32.03 -7.80 4.41
C LYS A 211 30.97 -8.90 4.55
N ASN A 212 29.94 -8.66 5.32
CA ASN A 212 28.81 -9.61 5.48
C ASN A 212 28.09 -9.85 4.14
N LEU A 213 27.75 -8.79 3.40
CA LEU A 213 27.11 -8.92 2.08
C LEU A 213 27.97 -9.71 1.09
N ARG A 214 29.28 -9.39 1.01
CA ARG A 214 30.22 -10.12 0.15
C ARG A 214 30.26 -11.61 0.50
N ARG A 215 30.27 -11.94 1.78
CA ARG A 215 30.20 -13.35 2.23
C ARG A 215 28.90 -14.03 1.78
N LYS A 216 27.77 -13.35 1.93
CA LYS A 216 26.46 -13.85 1.46
C LYS A 216 26.46 -14.09 -0.06
N PHE A 217 26.93 -13.13 -0.83
CA PHE A 217 27.01 -13.25 -2.28
C PHE A 217 28.02 -14.31 -2.74
N LYS A 218 29.17 -14.46 -2.03
CA LYS A 218 30.10 -15.55 -2.30
C LYS A 218 29.47 -16.93 -2.06
N LYS A 219 28.64 -17.07 -1.02
CA LYS A 219 27.97 -18.35 -0.73
C LYS A 219 27.06 -18.79 -1.90
N LEU A 220 26.54 -17.85 -2.69
CA LEU A 220 25.74 -18.21 -3.90
C LEU A 220 26.54 -19.02 -4.91
N THR A 221 27.86 -18.84 -4.99
CA THR A 221 28.71 -19.60 -5.93
C THR A 221 28.87 -21.09 -5.53
N GLU A 222 28.46 -21.44 -4.32
CA GLU A 222 28.42 -22.82 -3.82
C GLU A 222 27.13 -23.56 -4.23
N HIS A 223 26.15 -22.80 -4.82
CA HIS A 223 24.86 -23.29 -5.27
C HIS A 223 24.75 -23.21 -6.81
N PRO A 224 23.81 -23.95 -7.42
CA PRO A 224 23.48 -23.75 -8.82
C PRO A 224 23.18 -22.27 -9.11
N PRO A 225 23.61 -21.75 -10.27
CA PRO A 225 23.49 -20.32 -10.59
C PRO A 225 22.03 -19.86 -10.62
N LEU A 226 21.82 -18.63 -10.12
CA LEU A 226 20.57 -17.93 -10.28
C LEU A 226 20.59 -17.16 -11.60
N SER A 227 19.59 -17.34 -12.44
CA SER A 227 19.34 -16.49 -13.61
C SER A 227 18.27 -15.46 -13.27
N LEU A 228 18.46 -14.22 -13.73
CA LEU A 228 17.48 -13.14 -13.62
C LEU A 228 16.86 -12.88 -15.00
N GLU A 229 15.55 -12.84 -15.01
CA GLU A 229 14.75 -12.41 -16.16
C GLU A 229 13.87 -11.22 -15.71
N VAL A 230 13.76 -10.16 -16.53
CA VAL A 230 12.91 -9.01 -16.26
C VAL A 230 11.88 -8.89 -17.37
N VAL A 231 10.62 -9.07 -17.02
CA VAL A 231 9.51 -9.15 -17.99
C VAL A 231 8.36 -8.21 -17.60
N PRO A 232 7.61 -7.67 -18.55
CA PRO A 232 6.37 -6.96 -18.28
C PRO A 232 5.18 -7.91 -18.08
N ASP A 233 5.15 -9.07 -18.74
CA ASP A 233 4.04 -10.04 -18.71
C ASP A 233 4.44 -11.34 -18.00
N ILE A 234 3.59 -11.75 -17.06
CA ILE A 234 3.76 -12.96 -16.24
C ILE A 234 2.71 -14.03 -16.51
N SER A 235 1.93 -13.89 -17.60
CA SER A 235 0.81 -14.79 -17.91
C SER A 235 1.22 -16.28 -17.94
N GLY A 236 2.44 -16.56 -18.43
CA GLY A 236 2.96 -17.92 -18.48
C GLY A 236 3.50 -18.48 -17.17
N VAL A 237 3.65 -17.66 -16.12
CA VAL A 237 4.33 -18.06 -14.88
C VAL A 237 3.56 -17.71 -13.61
N ILE A 238 2.35 -17.18 -13.72
CA ILE A 238 1.56 -16.75 -12.55
C ILE A 238 1.34 -17.88 -11.53
N ASP A 239 1.17 -19.11 -12.01
CA ASP A 239 0.95 -20.28 -11.14
C ASP A 239 2.23 -20.69 -10.38
N GLU A 240 3.41 -20.31 -10.87
CA GLU A 240 4.67 -20.49 -10.16
C GLU A 240 4.92 -19.37 -9.13
N ILE A 241 4.63 -18.11 -9.48
CA ILE A 241 5.02 -16.96 -8.65
C ILE A 241 4.01 -16.63 -7.54
N HIS A 242 2.70 -16.83 -7.77
CA HIS A 242 1.70 -16.52 -6.74
C HIS A 242 1.89 -17.33 -5.44
N PRO A 243 2.23 -18.62 -5.46
CA PRO A 243 2.56 -19.36 -4.24
C PRO A 243 3.77 -18.77 -3.47
N LEU A 244 4.74 -18.15 -4.15
CA LEU A 244 5.88 -17.48 -3.51
C LEU A 244 5.43 -16.19 -2.79
N TYR A 245 4.51 -15.44 -3.41
CA TYR A 245 3.87 -14.30 -2.76
C TYR A 245 3.14 -14.72 -1.49
N VAL A 246 2.31 -15.77 -1.56
CA VAL A 246 1.54 -16.28 -0.41
C VAL A 246 2.48 -16.72 0.73
N GLN A 247 3.61 -17.35 0.43
CA GLN A 247 4.62 -17.70 1.44
C GLN A 247 5.18 -16.47 2.15
N THR A 248 5.46 -15.38 1.42
CA THR A 248 5.98 -14.13 1.98
C THR A 248 4.90 -13.41 2.79
N PHE A 249 3.70 -13.30 2.25
CA PHE A 249 2.54 -12.70 2.91
C PHE A 249 2.20 -13.41 4.22
N ALA A 250 2.23 -14.75 4.25
CA ALA A 250 1.97 -15.54 5.45
C ALA A 250 2.98 -15.30 6.59
N ARG A 251 4.18 -14.78 6.28
CA ARG A 251 5.23 -14.43 7.25
C ARG A 251 5.25 -12.95 7.62
N SER A 252 4.47 -12.12 6.93
CA SER A 252 4.37 -10.70 7.26
C SER A 252 3.71 -10.49 8.62
N GLU A 253 4.25 -9.57 9.41
CA GLU A 253 3.67 -9.17 10.71
C GLU A 253 2.38 -8.35 10.53
N LEU A 254 2.32 -7.54 9.47
CA LEU A 254 1.15 -6.75 9.10
C LEU A 254 0.57 -7.30 7.80
N ARG A 255 -0.69 -7.69 7.85
CA ARG A 255 -1.44 -8.24 6.72
C ARG A 255 -2.69 -7.39 6.57
N PHE A 256 -2.67 -6.47 5.64
CA PHE A 256 -3.82 -5.60 5.38
C PHE A 256 -4.60 -6.10 4.16
N GLU A 257 -3.91 -6.30 3.04
CA GLU A 257 -4.48 -6.85 1.80
C GLU A 257 -3.73 -8.12 1.37
N GLU A 258 -4.44 -9.08 0.82
CA GLU A 258 -3.87 -10.25 0.16
C GLU A 258 -4.09 -10.14 -1.36
N LEU A 259 -3.01 -10.01 -2.12
CA LEU A 259 -3.07 -9.86 -3.57
C LEU A 259 -3.49 -11.17 -4.22
N THR A 260 -4.46 -11.08 -5.12
CA THR A 260 -4.94 -12.23 -5.89
C THR A 260 -4.05 -12.51 -7.11
N LYS A 261 -4.15 -13.70 -7.69
CA LYS A 261 -3.53 -13.99 -8.99
C LYS A 261 -3.98 -12.99 -10.06
N ASP A 262 -5.28 -12.67 -10.07
CA ASP A 262 -5.87 -11.74 -11.02
C ASP A 262 -5.29 -10.33 -10.88
N PHE A 263 -5.04 -9.87 -9.65
CA PHE A 263 -4.35 -8.59 -9.42
C PHE A 263 -3.00 -8.56 -10.12
N LEU A 264 -2.13 -9.55 -9.89
CA LEU A 264 -0.80 -9.60 -10.50
C LEU A 264 -0.85 -9.71 -12.01
N LEU A 265 -1.75 -10.55 -12.56
CA LEU A 265 -1.95 -10.69 -14.00
C LEU A 265 -2.42 -9.40 -14.65
N ARG A 266 -3.35 -8.70 -14.03
CA ARG A 266 -3.86 -7.43 -14.59
C ARG A 266 -2.84 -6.31 -14.52
N ILE A 267 -2.06 -6.23 -13.43
CA ILE A 267 -0.91 -5.30 -13.38
C ILE A 267 0.05 -5.58 -14.54
N SER A 268 0.39 -6.84 -14.81
CA SER A 268 1.32 -7.17 -15.88
C SER A 268 0.78 -6.82 -17.28
N ARG A 269 -0.52 -7.00 -17.51
CA ARG A 269 -1.14 -6.77 -18.82
C ARG A 269 -1.54 -5.32 -19.05
N GLU A 270 -2.20 -4.70 -18.06
CA GLU A 270 -2.80 -3.38 -18.22
C GLU A 270 -1.82 -2.24 -17.91
N MET A 271 -0.70 -2.53 -17.20
CA MET A 271 0.32 -1.56 -16.80
C MET A 271 1.72 -1.95 -17.30
N SER A 272 1.81 -2.71 -18.39
CA SER A 272 3.08 -3.19 -18.99
C SER A 272 4.04 -2.06 -19.40
N ASP A 273 3.53 -0.86 -19.61
CA ASP A 273 4.31 0.35 -19.85
C ASP A 273 5.19 0.72 -18.64
N CYS A 274 4.71 0.56 -17.41
CA CYS A 274 5.44 0.93 -16.19
C CYS A 274 5.72 -0.25 -15.24
N ALA A 275 5.03 -1.39 -15.35
CA ALA A 275 5.27 -2.56 -14.52
C ALA A 275 6.46 -3.38 -15.01
N ARG A 276 7.27 -3.87 -14.07
CA ARG A 276 8.36 -4.81 -14.32
C ARG A 276 8.33 -5.91 -13.28
N PHE A 277 8.35 -7.15 -13.75
CA PHE A 277 8.47 -8.33 -12.91
C PHE A 277 9.88 -8.88 -13.05
N PHE A 278 10.58 -8.97 -11.94
CA PHE A 278 11.88 -9.60 -11.83
C PHE A 278 11.66 -11.05 -11.41
N LEU A 279 12.20 -12.00 -12.15
CA LEU A 279 12.04 -13.44 -11.93
C LEU A 279 13.42 -14.07 -11.74
N TRP A 280 13.67 -14.66 -10.57
CA TRP A 280 14.91 -15.39 -10.31
C TRP A 280 14.66 -16.88 -10.41
N ARG A 281 15.41 -17.52 -11.32
CA ARG A 281 15.31 -18.99 -11.54
C ARG A 281 16.56 -19.69 -11.07
N GLN A 282 16.36 -20.86 -10.47
CA GLN A 282 17.41 -21.83 -10.17
C GLN A 282 16.97 -23.21 -10.66
N ASN A 283 17.82 -23.88 -11.46
CA ASN A 283 17.48 -25.17 -12.10
C ASN A 283 16.13 -25.13 -12.85
N GLY A 284 15.84 -24.05 -13.55
CA GLY A 284 14.59 -23.86 -14.31
C GLY A 284 13.36 -23.45 -13.48
N LYS A 285 13.36 -23.58 -12.15
CA LYS A 285 12.25 -23.20 -11.26
C LYS A 285 12.40 -21.76 -10.80
N ILE A 286 11.31 -21.00 -10.74
CA ILE A 286 11.29 -19.66 -10.13
C ILE A 286 11.38 -19.83 -8.60
N VAL A 287 12.39 -19.22 -7.99
CA VAL A 287 12.63 -19.24 -6.53
C VAL A 287 12.37 -17.88 -5.87
N ALA A 288 12.28 -16.82 -6.67
CA ALA A 288 11.87 -15.50 -6.21
C ALA A 288 11.26 -14.69 -7.35
N PHE A 289 10.40 -13.75 -7.02
CA PHE A 289 9.99 -12.68 -7.93
C PHE A 289 9.86 -11.35 -7.17
N ALA A 290 9.95 -10.24 -7.90
CA ALA A 290 9.57 -8.92 -7.41
C ALA A 290 8.70 -8.20 -8.44
N LEU A 291 7.65 -7.50 -7.96
CA LEU A 291 6.86 -6.56 -8.75
C LEU A 291 7.36 -5.15 -8.46
N CYS A 292 7.82 -4.47 -9.49
CA CYS A 292 8.22 -3.08 -9.45
C CYS A 292 7.38 -2.23 -10.41
N LEU A 293 7.11 -0.97 -10.03
CA LEU A 293 6.58 0.04 -10.94
C LEU A 293 7.61 1.15 -11.16
N ILE A 294 7.63 1.71 -12.37
CA ILE A 294 8.51 2.82 -12.73
C ILE A 294 7.67 4.10 -12.83
N GLU A 295 8.06 5.13 -12.07
CA GLU A 295 7.49 6.47 -12.11
C GLU A 295 8.60 7.49 -12.36
N GLY A 296 8.65 8.02 -13.58
CA GLY A 296 9.72 8.92 -13.98
C GLY A 296 11.10 8.28 -13.84
N ASP A 297 11.93 8.82 -12.96
CA ASP A 297 13.26 8.32 -12.64
C ASP A 297 13.34 7.41 -11.39
N THR A 298 12.19 6.96 -10.90
CA THR A 298 12.08 6.18 -9.65
C THR A 298 11.54 4.79 -9.92
N ILE A 299 12.18 3.75 -9.35
CA ILE A 299 11.65 2.40 -9.30
C ILE A 299 11.03 2.16 -7.92
N HIS A 300 9.78 1.74 -7.91
CA HIS A 300 9.01 1.37 -6.71
C HIS A 300 8.96 -0.16 -6.60
N ASP A 301 9.72 -0.74 -5.68
CA ASP A 301 9.70 -2.17 -5.36
C ASP A 301 8.55 -2.43 -4.38
N LEU A 302 7.44 -2.95 -4.93
CA LEU A 302 6.17 -3.04 -4.22
C LEU A 302 6.00 -4.36 -3.49
N ASN A 303 6.21 -5.47 -4.18
CA ASN A 303 5.92 -6.80 -3.65
C ASN A 303 7.02 -7.79 -4.04
N VAL A 304 7.37 -8.65 -3.12
CA VAL A 304 8.33 -9.74 -3.32
C VAL A 304 7.72 -11.07 -2.89
N GLY A 305 7.96 -12.10 -3.68
CA GLY A 305 7.66 -13.48 -3.30
C GLY A 305 8.95 -14.31 -3.28
N LEU A 306 9.11 -15.12 -2.25
CA LEU A 306 10.31 -15.93 -2.02
C LEU A 306 9.94 -17.39 -1.77
N ASP A 307 10.68 -18.33 -2.38
CA ASP A 307 10.64 -19.74 -1.99
C ASP A 307 11.42 -19.92 -0.68
N TYR A 308 10.72 -20.02 0.42
CA TYR A 308 11.36 -20.14 1.74
C TYR A 308 12.04 -21.48 1.99
N ALA A 309 11.89 -22.46 1.09
CA ALA A 309 12.70 -23.68 1.14
C ALA A 309 14.18 -23.38 0.86
N VAL A 310 14.48 -22.34 0.05
CA VAL A 310 15.85 -21.99 -0.35
C VAL A 310 16.22 -20.54 -0.01
N ALA A 311 15.27 -19.71 0.38
CA ALA A 311 15.47 -18.26 0.53
C ALA A 311 16.55 -17.88 1.53
N LEU A 312 16.68 -18.60 2.64
CA LEU A 312 17.69 -18.34 3.66
C LEU A 312 19.09 -18.76 3.20
N ASP A 313 19.21 -19.92 2.57
CA ASP A 313 20.50 -20.44 2.08
C ASP A 313 21.05 -19.61 0.94
N LEU A 314 20.19 -19.19 0.02
CA LEU A 314 20.52 -18.32 -1.12
C LEU A 314 20.53 -16.84 -0.77
N HIS A 315 20.20 -16.46 0.47
CA HIS A 315 20.08 -15.07 0.90
C HIS A 315 19.21 -14.21 -0.04
N LEU A 316 18.11 -14.77 -0.56
CA LEU A 316 17.31 -14.20 -1.64
C LEU A 316 16.88 -12.74 -1.38
N TYR A 317 16.56 -12.35 -0.15
CA TYR A 317 16.22 -10.98 0.18
C TYR A 317 17.30 -9.97 -0.26
N PHE A 318 18.58 -10.27 -0.01
CA PHE A 318 19.69 -9.37 -0.40
C PHE A 318 20.03 -9.48 -1.87
N VAL A 319 19.85 -10.66 -2.46
CA VAL A 319 20.11 -10.91 -3.88
C VAL A 319 19.07 -10.17 -4.73
N THR A 320 17.78 -10.34 -4.41
CA THR A 320 16.70 -9.67 -5.15
C THR A 320 16.83 -8.16 -5.08
N TRP A 321 17.10 -7.61 -3.89
CA TRP A 321 17.34 -6.19 -3.72
C TRP A 321 18.55 -5.69 -4.53
N ARG A 322 19.70 -6.40 -4.46
CA ARG A 322 20.91 -6.06 -5.23
C ARG A 322 20.61 -5.97 -6.72
N ASP A 323 19.96 -7.00 -7.24
CA ASP A 323 19.72 -7.12 -8.68
C ASP A 323 18.74 -6.08 -9.20
N VAL A 324 17.69 -5.75 -8.42
CA VAL A 324 16.77 -4.64 -8.75
C VAL A 324 17.51 -3.31 -8.75
N VAL A 325 18.38 -3.04 -7.77
CA VAL A 325 19.19 -1.81 -7.72
C VAL A 325 20.17 -1.75 -8.89
N GLN A 326 20.85 -2.84 -9.22
CA GLN A 326 21.76 -2.90 -10.38
C GLN A 326 21.01 -2.66 -11.69
N TRP A 327 19.84 -3.27 -11.85
CA TRP A 327 19.00 -3.05 -13.02
C TRP A 327 18.54 -1.58 -13.12
N ALA A 328 18.13 -0.99 -11.99
CA ALA A 328 17.73 0.41 -11.94
C ALA A 328 18.87 1.36 -12.35
N LEU A 329 20.08 1.12 -11.86
CA LEU A 329 21.28 1.88 -12.26
C LEU A 329 21.58 1.73 -13.75
N ALA A 330 21.53 0.50 -14.28
CA ALA A 330 21.79 0.21 -15.70
C ALA A 330 20.75 0.87 -16.64
N ASN A 331 19.52 1.10 -16.13
CA ASN A 331 18.46 1.80 -16.85
C ASN A 331 18.38 3.30 -16.55
N GLY A 332 19.38 3.88 -15.90
CA GLY A 332 19.50 5.32 -15.66
C GLY A 332 18.53 5.89 -14.62
N LEU A 333 17.87 5.05 -13.83
CA LEU A 333 16.99 5.49 -12.76
C LEU A 333 17.79 6.14 -11.63
N LYS A 334 17.18 7.11 -10.95
CA LYS A 334 17.83 7.94 -9.95
C LYS A 334 17.42 7.64 -8.52
N ARG A 335 16.32 6.91 -8.35
CA ARG A 335 15.76 6.57 -7.02
C ARG A 335 15.22 5.15 -6.99
N TYR A 336 15.49 4.48 -5.88
CA TYR A 336 14.84 3.22 -5.50
C TYR A 336 13.96 3.48 -4.29
N TYR A 337 12.74 3.00 -4.33
CA TYR A 337 11.75 3.14 -3.27
C TYR A 337 11.15 1.78 -2.95
N THR A 338 10.99 1.45 -1.67
CA THR A 338 10.46 0.15 -1.25
C THR A 338 9.41 0.30 -0.16
N ALA A 339 8.46 -0.62 -0.17
CA ALA A 339 7.35 -0.69 0.77
C ALA A 339 7.79 -0.69 2.25
N PRO A 340 6.91 -0.36 3.20
CA PRO A 340 7.17 -0.45 4.65
C PRO A 340 7.65 -1.84 5.10
N LEU A 341 7.99 -1.94 6.40
CA LEU A 341 8.46 -3.13 7.11
C LEU A 341 9.88 -3.56 6.79
N ASN A 342 10.37 -4.56 7.54
CA ASN A 342 11.71 -5.14 7.43
C ASN A 342 12.83 -4.08 7.49
N TYR A 343 12.79 -3.19 8.50
CA TYR A 343 13.67 -2.02 8.59
C TYR A 343 15.12 -2.32 8.91
N ASP A 344 15.44 -3.44 9.58
CA ASP A 344 16.81 -3.74 9.99
C ASP A 344 17.78 -3.85 8.80
N PRO A 345 17.53 -4.67 7.76
CA PRO A 345 18.39 -4.65 6.58
C PRO A 345 18.39 -3.31 5.86
N LYS A 346 17.27 -2.60 5.78
CA LYS A 346 17.17 -1.28 5.12
C LYS A 346 18.03 -0.23 5.81
N PHE A 347 18.06 -0.23 7.15
CA PHE A 347 18.95 0.63 7.94
C PHE A 347 20.43 0.35 7.62
N HIS A 348 20.82 -0.91 7.59
CA HIS A 348 22.20 -1.29 7.25
C HIS A 348 22.56 -1.01 5.80
N LEU A 349 21.60 -1.03 4.88
CA LEU A 349 21.73 -0.64 3.48
C LEU A 349 21.70 0.89 3.27
N ARG A 350 21.66 1.68 4.35
CA ARG A 350 21.68 3.14 4.31
C ARG A 350 20.53 3.77 3.52
N MET A 351 19.38 3.12 3.52
CA MET A 351 18.14 3.72 3.05
C MET A 351 17.68 4.80 4.03
N GLU A 352 16.90 5.75 3.54
CA GLU A 352 16.24 6.78 4.32
C GLU A 352 14.76 6.44 4.49
N LEU A 353 14.17 6.86 5.61
CA LEU A 353 12.73 6.73 5.80
C LEU A 353 12.01 7.69 4.84
N ALA A 354 10.98 7.20 4.20
CA ALA A 354 10.03 8.01 3.44
C ALA A 354 8.74 8.08 4.26
N PRO A 355 8.48 9.21 4.95
CA PRO A 355 7.40 9.31 5.91
C PRO A 355 6.03 9.15 5.26
N LEU A 356 5.20 8.32 5.87
CA LEU A 356 3.79 8.13 5.56
C LEU A 356 2.95 8.54 6.77
N ASP A 357 1.82 9.18 6.51
CA ASP A 357 0.93 9.69 7.53
C ASP A 357 -0.46 9.02 7.47
N LEU A 358 -1.02 8.79 8.62
CA LEU A 358 -2.44 8.48 8.80
C LEU A 358 -3.17 9.74 9.26
N TYR A 359 -4.36 10.01 8.69
CA TYR A 359 -5.27 11.03 9.21
C TYR A 359 -6.55 10.33 9.65
N ALA A 360 -6.80 10.31 10.93
CA ALA A 360 -7.92 9.57 11.51
C ALA A 360 -8.90 10.48 12.24
N TRP A 361 -10.19 10.20 12.06
CA TRP A 361 -11.28 10.94 12.69
C TRP A 361 -12.37 9.99 13.16
N HIS A 362 -12.82 10.16 14.40
CA HIS A 362 -14.01 9.49 14.92
C HIS A 362 -15.20 10.41 14.79
N THR A 363 -16.31 9.93 14.16
CA THR A 363 -17.49 10.74 13.83
C THR A 363 -18.25 11.29 15.05
N SER A 364 -18.19 10.64 16.20
CA SER A 364 -18.76 11.14 17.44
C SER A 364 -17.90 12.26 18.05
N ARG A 365 -18.48 13.40 18.26
CA ARG A 365 -17.82 14.57 18.91
C ARG A 365 -17.34 14.29 20.33
N LEU A 366 -18.03 13.40 21.05
CA LEU A 366 -17.66 13.04 22.43
C LEU A 366 -16.50 12.03 22.47
N ILE A 367 -16.44 11.12 21.51
CA ILE A 367 -15.42 10.07 21.48
C ILE A 367 -14.15 10.55 20.78
N ASN A 368 -14.24 11.46 19.81
CA ASN A 368 -13.10 11.90 19.03
C ASN A 368 -11.92 12.43 19.85
N PRO A 369 -12.10 13.21 20.96
CA PRO A 369 -10.98 13.63 21.81
C PRO A 369 -10.23 12.45 22.45
N ILE A 370 -10.97 11.45 22.94
CA ILE A 370 -10.39 10.22 23.53
C ILE A 370 -9.67 9.41 22.45
N PHE A 371 -10.30 9.29 21.27
CA PHE A 371 -9.70 8.61 20.11
C PHE A 371 -8.37 9.26 19.69
N LYS A 372 -8.28 10.59 19.69
CA LYS A 372 -7.04 11.32 19.42
C LYS A 372 -5.91 10.98 20.40
N ILE A 373 -6.25 10.86 21.68
CA ILE A 373 -5.28 10.47 22.72
C ILE A 373 -4.83 9.03 22.49
N ALA A 374 -5.78 8.09 22.29
CA ALA A 374 -5.49 6.70 22.03
C ALA A 374 -4.60 6.52 20.79
N LEU A 375 -4.87 7.26 19.71
CA LEU A 375 -4.09 7.20 18.49
C LEU A 375 -2.61 7.57 18.71
N ARG A 376 -2.30 8.51 19.61
CA ARG A 376 -0.92 8.88 19.97
C ARG A 376 -0.14 7.72 20.60
N TYR A 377 -0.80 6.83 21.33
CA TYR A 377 -0.17 5.68 21.99
C TYR A 377 -0.14 4.45 21.07
N LEU A 378 -1.10 4.32 20.17
CA LEU A 378 -1.25 3.18 19.25
C LEU A 378 -0.43 3.31 17.97
N GLN A 379 0.39 4.36 17.81
CA GLN A 379 1.22 4.57 16.64
C GLN A 379 2.21 3.40 16.45
N PRO A 380 2.16 2.66 15.32
CA PRO A 380 3.04 1.50 15.11
C PRO A 380 4.52 1.85 15.19
N VAL A 381 4.90 3.01 14.67
CA VAL A 381 6.27 3.54 14.65
C VAL A 381 6.91 3.64 16.04
N ARG A 382 6.11 3.88 17.10
CA ARG A 382 6.61 3.96 18.46
C ARG A 382 7.15 2.64 19.01
N HIS A 383 6.68 1.54 18.47
CA HIS A 383 7.01 0.20 18.95
C HIS A 383 8.19 -0.43 18.21
N ASP A 384 8.54 0.08 17.01
CA ASP A 384 9.69 -0.41 16.26
C ASP A 384 11.00 0.28 16.71
N LYS A 385 11.90 -0.51 17.30
CA LYS A 385 13.19 -0.02 17.79
C LYS A 385 14.16 0.32 16.67
N THR A 386 13.99 -0.28 15.49
CA THR A 386 14.90 -0.10 14.36
C THR A 386 14.62 1.20 13.63
N ILE A 387 13.35 1.57 13.46
CA ILE A 387 12.97 2.84 12.84
C ILE A 387 13.65 4.03 13.55
N LYS A 388 13.74 3.98 14.90
CA LYS A 388 14.37 5.04 15.70
C LYS A 388 15.87 5.21 15.47
N LYS A 389 16.54 4.26 14.81
CA LYS A 389 17.97 4.35 14.46
C LYS A 389 18.22 5.12 13.18
N PHE A 390 17.21 5.33 12.35
CA PHE A 390 17.37 6.05 11.09
C PHE A 390 17.67 7.54 11.35
N PRO A 391 18.63 8.14 10.61
CA PRO A 391 19.03 9.53 10.83
C PRO A 391 17.88 10.52 10.70
N ASN A 392 16.95 10.24 9.79
CA ASN A 392 15.79 11.09 9.51
C ASN A 392 14.50 10.66 10.24
N PHE A 393 14.62 9.93 11.36
CA PHE A 393 13.47 9.55 12.19
C PHE A 393 12.62 10.74 12.64
N HIS A 394 13.24 11.91 12.82
CA HIS A 394 12.59 13.13 13.25
C HIS A 394 11.56 13.71 12.24
N GLU A 395 11.57 13.23 11.00
CA GLU A 395 10.62 13.65 9.95
C GLU A 395 9.24 12.98 10.06
N LEU A 396 9.11 11.94 10.87
CA LEU A 396 7.87 11.16 11.06
C LEU A 396 6.77 11.90 11.82
#